data_0714900ef88115110ae0e065eef8d12f
#
_entry.id   0714900ef88115110ae0e065eef8d12f
#
_cell.length_a   1.000
_cell.length_b   1.000
_cell.length_c   1.000
_cell.angle_alpha   90.00
_cell.angle_beta   90.00
_cell.angle_gamma   90.00
#
_symmetry.space_group_name_H-M   'P 1'
#
loop_
_entity.id
_entity.type
_entity.pdbx_description
1 polymer ?
#
loop_
_entity_poly.entity_id
_entity_poly.type
_entity_poly.pdbx_seq_one_letter_code
_entity_poly.pdbx_strand_id
1 'polypeptide(L)'
;MINRGNRRYVALPWLICNMLKASLHFYVDWRSIPKWRNGMYENWYVIQVRTGKEEKIKNTCEKLISRDILEECFIPKCIRLKKYQGTWKEVDEVLFKGYVFMISDHIDELFNKLKLIPDLTKVLGNDGEFICPILKEEAIFLLKFGKEKHIVDLSQGYIEGDKINIISGPLVGYEGMIKKIDRHKRVAYIEVKLFDQITMVQVG
;
A
#
# COMPACT_ATOMS: atom_id res chain seq x y z
N MET A 1 -49.78 4.79 -5.00
CA MET A 1 -48.87 4.22 -6.01
C MET A 1 -47.47 4.66 -5.65
N ILE A 2 -46.73 3.79 -5.01
CA ILE A 2 -45.35 4.06 -4.51
C ILE A 2 -44.40 3.41 -5.50
N ASN A 3 -43.64 4.27 -6.19
CA ASN A 3 -42.65 3.86 -7.18
C ASN A 3 -41.38 3.42 -6.44
N ARG A 4 -41.14 2.12 -6.35
CA ARG A 4 -39.92 1.54 -5.79
C ARG A 4 -38.84 1.57 -6.85
N GLY A 5 -37.92 2.54 -6.74
CA GLY A 5 -36.71 2.62 -7.54
C GLY A 5 -35.84 1.39 -7.33
N ASN A 6 -35.55 0.73 -8.43
CA ASN A 6 -34.86 -0.53 -8.58
C ASN A 6 -33.35 -0.31 -8.33
N ARG A 7 -32.85 -0.53 -7.12
CA ARG A 7 -31.43 -0.66 -6.85
C ARG A 7 -30.98 -2.06 -7.23
N ARG A 8 -30.44 -2.23 -8.41
CA ARG A 8 -29.72 -3.43 -8.78
C ARG A 8 -28.37 -3.42 -8.06
N TYR A 9 -28.31 -4.03 -6.89
CA TYR A 9 -27.04 -4.49 -6.34
C TYR A 9 -26.60 -5.68 -7.17
N VAL A 10 -25.58 -5.47 -8.01
CA VAL A 10 -24.88 -6.59 -8.63
C VAL A 10 -23.97 -7.17 -7.55
N ALA A 11 -24.47 -8.18 -6.87
CA ALA A 11 -23.69 -8.99 -5.95
C ALA A 11 -22.83 -9.95 -6.78
N LEU A 12 -21.59 -9.55 -7.04
CA LEU A 12 -20.50 -10.40 -7.56
C LEU A 12 -19.21 -9.55 -7.46
N PRO A 13 -18.26 -9.91 -6.69
CA PRO A 13 -17.49 -11.13 -6.66
C PRO A 13 -17.08 -11.63 -5.24
N TRP A 14 -18.00 -11.66 -4.33
CA TRP A 14 -17.74 -12.18 -2.97
C TRP A 14 -17.37 -13.67 -2.97
N LEU A 15 -17.86 -14.42 -3.95
CA LEU A 15 -17.60 -15.86 -4.07
C LEU A 15 -16.20 -16.16 -4.62
N ILE A 16 -15.62 -15.32 -5.48
CA ILE A 16 -14.29 -15.55 -6.07
C ILE A 16 -13.19 -15.20 -5.05
N CYS A 17 -13.42 -14.19 -4.23
CA CYS A 17 -12.47 -13.81 -3.16
C CYS A 17 -12.32 -14.89 -2.08
N ASN A 18 -13.35 -15.72 -1.85
CA ASN A 18 -13.31 -16.79 -0.84
C ASN A 18 -12.62 -18.08 -1.31
N MET A 19 -12.48 -18.31 -2.60
CA MET A 19 -11.78 -19.51 -3.11
C MET A 19 -10.25 -19.37 -3.11
N LEU A 20 -9.70 -18.14 -3.04
CA LEU A 20 -8.27 -17.90 -3.02
C LEU A 20 -7.67 -17.70 -1.62
N LYS A 21 -8.48 -17.81 -0.57
CA LYS A 21 -8.04 -17.68 0.85
C LYS A 21 -7.14 -18.81 1.36
N ALA A 22 -6.81 -19.80 0.57
CA ALA A 22 -6.13 -21.02 1.06
C ALA A 22 -4.59 -20.98 1.06
N SER A 23 -3.93 -19.91 0.61
CA SER A 23 -2.48 -20.01 0.33
C SER A 23 -1.53 -19.07 1.07
N LEU A 24 -2.00 -18.16 1.91
CA LEU A 24 -1.08 -17.31 2.68
C LEU A 24 -1.60 -17.13 4.12
N HIS A 25 -1.18 -18.01 5.01
CA HIS A 25 -1.30 -17.81 6.45
C HIS A 25 -0.29 -16.74 6.89
N PHE A 26 -0.61 -15.48 6.66
CA PHE A 26 -0.01 -14.41 7.45
C PHE A 26 -0.66 -14.47 8.82
N TYR A 27 0.07 -14.93 9.81
CA TYR A 27 -0.35 -14.86 11.20
C TYR A 27 -0.29 -13.39 11.65
N VAL A 28 -1.37 -12.67 11.37
CA VAL A 28 -1.53 -11.31 11.87
C VAL A 28 -2.00 -11.42 13.32
N ASP A 29 -1.14 -11.09 14.27
CA ASP A 29 -1.56 -10.95 15.66
C ASP A 29 -2.51 -9.75 15.81
N TRP A 30 -3.80 -10.04 15.79
CA TRP A 30 -4.89 -9.06 15.95
C TRP A 30 -4.85 -8.29 17.28
N ARG A 31 -4.14 -8.82 18.30
CA ARG A 31 -4.01 -8.20 19.61
C ARG A 31 -3.06 -7.01 19.61
N SER A 32 -2.17 -6.93 18.65
CA SER A 32 -1.21 -5.82 18.49
C SER A 32 -1.75 -4.60 17.74
N ILE A 33 -2.98 -4.68 17.19
CA ILE A 33 -3.64 -3.59 16.50
C ILE A 33 -4.39 -2.72 17.50
N PRO A 34 -4.10 -1.42 17.58
CA PRO A 34 -4.82 -0.53 18.48
C PRO A 34 -6.33 -0.57 18.23
N LYS A 35 -7.13 -0.83 19.26
CA LYS A 35 -8.60 -1.00 19.20
C LYS A 35 -9.36 0.22 18.63
N TRP A 36 -8.77 1.40 18.69
CA TRP A 36 -9.38 2.65 18.21
C TRP A 36 -9.33 2.80 16.67
N ARG A 37 -8.67 1.86 15.96
CA ARG A 37 -8.54 1.88 14.49
C ARG A 37 -9.43 0.87 13.75
N ASN A 38 -10.44 0.29 14.40
CA ASN A 38 -11.27 -0.76 13.80
C ASN A 38 -12.07 -0.37 12.53
N GLY A 39 -12.21 0.94 12.21
CA GLY A 39 -12.83 1.42 10.96
C GLY A 39 -11.83 1.87 9.88
N MET A 40 -10.55 2.01 10.22
CA MET A 40 -9.54 2.72 9.42
C MET A 40 -9.00 1.93 8.22
N TYR A 41 -9.38 0.66 8.07
CA TYR A 41 -8.82 -0.23 7.04
C TYR A 41 -9.75 -0.47 5.86
N GLU A 42 -10.98 0.03 5.93
CA GLU A 42 -12.04 -0.39 5.00
C GLU A 42 -12.14 0.53 3.78
N ASN A 43 -11.55 1.75 3.85
CA ASN A 43 -11.74 2.80 2.85
C ASN A 43 -10.40 3.29 2.25
N TRP A 44 -9.49 2.36 2.05
CA TRP A 44 -8.21 2.62 1.39
C TRP A 44 -8.33 2.33 -0.10
N TYR A 45 -7.90 3.26 -0.91
CA TYR A 45 -7.93 3.19 -2.36
C TYR A 45 -6.55 3.47 -2.94
N VAL A 46 -6.33 3.03 -4.16
CA VAL A 46 -5.10 3.27 -4.89
C VAL A 46 -5.39 3.80 -6.26
N ILE A 47 -4.59 4.77 -6.68
CA ILE A 47 -4.54 5.23 -8.06
C ILE A 47 -3.19 4.92 -8.68
N GLN A 48 -3.20 4.51 -9.93
CA GLN A 48 -1.99 4.33 -10.72
C GLN A 48 -1.65 5.63 -11.45
N VAL A 49 -0.40 6.06 -11.31
CA VAL A 49 0.12 7.27 -11.93
C VAL A 49 1.41 6.97 -12.69
N ARG A 50 1.82 7.89 -13.55
CA ARG A 50 3.11 7.76 -14.20
C ARG A 50 4.23 7.84 -13.16
N THR A 51 5.15 6.86 -13.19
CA THR A 51 6.32 6.82 -12.29
C THR A 51 7.10 8.15 -12.32
N GLY A 52 7.40 8.67 -11.13
CA GLY A 52 8.05 9.96 -10.95
C GLY A 52 7.08 11.15 -10.92
N LYS A 53 5.76 10.91 -11.01
CA LYS A 53 4.72 11.94 -10.90
C LYS A 53 3.89 11.81 -9.61
N GLU A 54 4.23 10.86 -8.76
CA GLU A 54 3.47 10.52 -7.55
C GLU A 54 3.26 11.76 -6.67
N GLU A 55 4.33 12.48 -6.33
CA GLU A 55 4.25 13.70 -5.49
C GLU A 55 3.42 14.82 -6.15
N LYS A 56 3.57 14.99 -7.48
CA LYS A 56 2.78 15.98 -8.22
C LYS A 56 1.29 15.68 -8.12
N ILE A 57 0.92 14.40 -8.35
CA ILE A 57 -0.47 13.97 -8.30
C ILE A 57 -1.02 14.06 -6.89
N LYS A 58 -0.27 13.55 -5.87
CA LYS A 58 -0.64 13.70 -4.46
C LYS A 58 -0.98 15.15 -4.12
N ASN A 59 -0.06 16.08 -4.41
CA ASN A 59 -0.23 17.51 -4.15
C ASN A 59 -1.43 18.12 -4.91
N THR A 60 -1.72 17.60 -6.11
CA THR A 60 -2.87 18.05 -6.89
C THR A 60 -4.19 17.56 -6.26
N CYS A 61 -4.24 16.30 -5.82
CA CYS A 61 -5.39 15.73 -5.12
C CYS A 61 -5.68 16.51 -3.83
N GLU A 62 -4.66 16.75 -3.01
CA GLU A 62 -4.81 17.50 -1.74
C GLU A 62 -5.27 18.95 -1.93
N LYS A 63 -4.97 19.56 -3.08
CA LYS A 63 -5.41 20.92 -3.41
C LYS A 63 -6.82 20.99 -3.96
N LEU A 64 -7.24 20.01 -4.76
CA LEU A 64 -8.50 20.04 -5.51
C LEU A 64 -9.64 19.30 -4.81
N ILE A 65 -9.33 18.38 -3.92
CA ILE A 65 -10.31 17.57 -3.20
C ILE A 65 -10.34 18.00 -1.75
N SER A 66 -11.54 18.32 -1.26
CA SER A 66 -11.73 18.73 0.14
C SER A 66 -11.40 17.58 1.10
N ARG A 67 -11.00 17.91 2.32
CA ARG A 67 -10.68 16.92 3.36
C ARG A 67 -11.89 16.11 3.82
N ASP A 68 -13.10 16.62 3.60
CA ASP A 68 -14.34 15.89 3.87
C ASP A 68 -14.51 14.70 2.94
N ILE A 69 -13.93 14.77 1.72
CA ILE A 69 -13.98 13.68 0.73
C ILE A 69 -12.69 12.87 0.78
N LEU A 70 -11.52 13.50 0.87
CA LEU A 70 -10.22 12.88 0.90
C LEU A 70 -9.57 13.08 2.28
N GLU A 71 -9.72 12.09 3.16
CA GLU A 71 -9.18 12.13 4.51
C GLU A 71 -7.65 12.18 4.49
N GLU A 72 -7.03 11.29 3.72
CA GLU A 72 -5.58 11.22 3.58
C GLU A 72 -5.19 10.85 2.15
N CYS A 73 -4.08 11.42 1.67
CA CYS A 73 -3.44 11.07 0.41
C CYS A 73 -1.94 10.90 0.67
N PHE A 74 -1.39 9.71 0.43
CA PHE A 74 -0.02 9.42 0.77
C PHE A 74 0.69 8.53 -0.24
N ILE A 75 2.01 8.55 -0.17
CA ILE A 75 2.90 7.72 -0.98
C ILE A 75 3.78 6.95 -0.01
N PRO A 76 3.61 5.61 0.08
CA PRO A 76 4.48 4.80 0.93
C PRO A 76 5.93 4.95 0.51
N LYS A 77 6.79 5.22 1.49
CA LYS A 77 8.24 5.39 1.29
C LYS A 77 9.01 4.36 2.10
N CYS A 78 10.27 4.19 1.79
CA CYS A 78 11.20 3.43 2.62
C CYS A 78 12.51 4.19 2.76
N ILE A 79 13.14 4.08 3.93
CA ILE A 79 14.48 4.58 4.16
C ILE A 79 15.47 3.60 3.54
N ARG A 80 16.43 4.11 2.79
CA ARG A 80 17.50 3.33 2.19
C ARG A 80 18.85 4.00 2.41
N LEU A 81 19.87 3.17 2.56
CA LEU A 81 21.25 3.63 2.60
C LEU A 81 21.81 3.76 1.19
N LYS A 82 22.26 4.96 0.84
CA LYS A 82 23.00 5.23 -0.41
C LYS A 82 24.39 5.80 -0.13
N LYS A 83 25.35 5.34 -0.90
CA LYS A 83 26.74 5.81 -0.77
C LYS A 83 26.96 7.04 -1.65
N TYR A 84 27.28 8.18 -1.02
CA TYR A 84 27.65 9.43 -1.67
C TYR A 84 29.06 9.82 -1.24
N GLN A 85 29.96 9.95 -2.19
CA GLN A 85 31.36 10.35 -1.94
C GLN A 85 32.02 9.54 -0.79
N GLY A 86 31.81 8.23 -0.82
CA GLY A 86 32.37 7.32 0.20
C GLY A 86 31.54 7.16 1.48
N THR A 87 30.60 8.06 1.77
CA THR A 87 29.79 8.06 3.00
C THR A 87 28.40 7.53 2.74
N TRP A 88 27.90 6.68 3.64
CA TRP A 88 26.52 6.18 3.61
C TRP A 88 25.59 7.25 4.18
N LYS A 89 24.51 7.53 3.44
CA LYS A 89 23.44 8.45 3.84
C LYS A 89 22.10 7.79 3.72
N GLU A 90 21.21 8.09 4.65
CA GLU A 90 19.80 7.71 4.57
C GLU A 90 19.11 8.60 3.53
N VAL A 91 18.27 7.96 2.72
CA VAL A 91 17.44 8.63 1.72
C VAL A 91 16.07 7.99 1.70
N ASP A 92 15.04 8.81 1.55
CA ASP A 92 13.67 8.35 1.37
C ASP A 92 13.45 7.98 -0.10
N GLU A 93 12.95 6.78 -0.34
CA GLU A 93 12.57 6.34 -1.67
C GLU A 93 11.11 5.87 -1.69
N VAL A 94 10.43 6.10 -2.82
CA VAL A 94 9.08 5.59 -3.03
C VAL A 94 9.10 4.07 -3.01
N LEU A 95 8.28 3.47 -2.14
CA LEU A 95 8.21 2.01 -1.97
C LEU A 95 7.50 1.36 -3.17
N PHE A 96 6.36 1.92 -3.58
CA PHE A 96 5.57 1.45 -4.72
C PHE A 96 5.54 2.53 -5.80
N LYS A 97 6.44 2.42 -6.76
CA LYS A 97 6.56 3.42 -7.84
C LYS A 97 5.34 3.37 -8.75
N GLY A 98 4.80 4.54 -9.04
CA GLY A 98 3.63 4.67 -9.89
C GLY A 98 2.29 4.48 -9.16
N TYR A 99 2.29 4.50 -7.83
CA TYR A 99 1.07 4.36 -7.02
C TYR A 99 0.96 5.48 -5.99
N VAL A 100 -0.27 5.98 -5.82
CA VAL A 100 -0.64 6.93 -4.77
C VAL A 100 -1.83 6.36 -4.02
N PHE A 101 -1.76 6.37 -2.70
CA PHE A 101 -2.77 5.80 -1.82
C PHE A 101 -3.68 6.89 -1.27
N MET A 102 -4.94 6.56 -1.05
CA MET A 102 -5.97 7.46 -0.61
C MET A 102 -6.87 6.81 0.43
N ILE A 103 -7.33 7.59 1.40
CA ILE A 103 -8.32 7.17 2.38
C ILE A 103 -9.53 8.07 2.22
N SER A 104 -10.73 7.48 2.09
CA SER A 104 -11.96 8.22 1.88
C SER A 104 -13.20 7.39 2.24
N ASP A 105 -14.13 8.00 2.98
CA ASP A 105 -15.46 7.44 3.23
C ASP A 105 -16.46 7.77 2.12
N HIS A 106 -16.08 8.65 1.17
CA HIS A 106 -16.93 9.18 0.11
C HIS A 106 -16.45 8.75 -1.28
N ILE A 107 -16.52 7.44 -1.56
CA ILE A 107 -15.93 6.83 -2.77
C ILE A 107 -16.45 7.42 -4.07
N ASP A 108 -17.76 7.61 -4.19
CA ASP A 108 -18.39 8.12 -5.43
C ASP A 108 -17.96 9.56 -5.73
N GLU A 109 -17.89 10.40 -4.68
CA GLU A 109 -17.44 11.78 -4.80
C GLU A 109 -15.94 11.84 -5.11
N LEU A 110 -15.14 11.04 -4.41
CA LEU A 110 -13.70 10.91 -4.68
C LEU A 110 -13.47 10.51 -6.14
N PHE A 111 -14.15 9.51 -6.66
CA PHE A 111 -14.02 9.07 -8.05
C PHE A 111 -14.33 10.18 -9.06
N ASN A 112 -15.43 10.92 -8.81
CA ASN A 112 -15.79 12.02 -9.69
C ASN A 112 -14.77 13.15 -9.67
N LYS A 113 -14.16 13.45 -8.51
CA LYS A 113 -13.08 14.43 -8.40
C LYS A 113 -11.80 13.96 -9.08
N LEU A 114 -11.44 12.69 -8.93
CA LEU A 114 -10.25 12.10 -9.55
C LEU A 114 -10.29 12.15 -11.08
N LYS A 115 -11.45 12.01 -11.71
CA LYS A 115 -11.61 12.17 -13.17
C LYS A 115 -11.19 13.54 -13.70
N LEU A 116 -11.22 14.55 -12.85
CA LEU A 116 -10.86 15.92 -13.21
C LEU A 116 -9.36 16.22 -13.06
N ILE A 117 -8.59 15.28 -12.51
CA ILE A 117 -7.17 15.47 -12.27
C ILE A 117 -6.37 15.13 -13.52
N PRO A 118 -5.64 16.10 -14.09
CA PRO A 118 -4.80 15.85 -15.24
C PRO A 118 -3.64 14.91 -14.90
N ASP A 119 -3.16 14.14 -15.86
CA ASP A 119 -2.06 13.16 -15.73
C ASP A 119 -2.43 11.91 -14.91
N LEU A 120 -3.68 11.75 -14.48
CA LEU A 120 -4.11 10.53 -13.81
C LEU A 120 -4.22 9.39 -14.82
N THR A 121 -3.49 8.30 -14.59
CA THR A 121 -3.41 7.21 -15.55
C THR A 121 -4.62 6.29 -15.44
N LYS A 122 -4.90 5.81 -14.21
CA LYS A 122 -5.96 4.85 -13.95
C LYS A 122 -6.30 4.84 -12.45
N VAL A 123 -7.57 4.74 -12.14
CA VAL A 123 -8.01 4.37 -10.79
C VAL A 123 -8.09 2.85 -10.77
N LEU A 124 -7.38 2.21 -9.84
CA LEU A 124 -7.35 0.76 -9.75
C LEU A 124 -8.66 0.23 -9.17
N GLY A 125 -9.26 -0.68 -9.88
CA GLY A 125 -10.47 -1.39 -9.48
C GLY A 125 -10.72 -2.53 -10.46
N ASN A 126 -11.60 -3.45 -10.10
CA ASN A 126 -12.03 -4.50 -11.02
C ASN A 126 -12.85 -3.86 -12.14
N ASP A 127 -12.48 -4.13 -13.39
CA ASP A 127 -13.18 -3.76 -14.63
C ASP A 127 -13.16 -2.26 -15.03
N GLY A 128 -12.38 -1.40 -14.35
CA GLY A 128 -12.20 0.00 -14.75
C GLY A 128 -13.40 0.92 -14.51
N GLU A 129 -14.52 0.41 -14.06
CA GLU A 129 -15.74 1.18 -13.77
C GLU A 129 -15.95 1.44 -12.27
N PHE A 130 -15.36 0.63 -11.40
CA PHE A 130 -15.51 0.72 -9.96
C PHE A 130 -14.16 0.86 -9.27
N ILE A 131 -14.09 1.78 -8.31
CA ILE A 131 -13.00 1.86 -7.35
C ILE A 131 -13.28 0.81 -6.29
N CYS A 132 -12.39 -0.18 -6.15
CA CYS A 132 -12.44 -1.11 -5.03
C CYS A 132 -11.41 -0.69 -3.98
N PRO A 133 -11.74 -0.73 -2.70
CA PRO A 133 -10.75 -0.56 -1.66
C PRO A 133 -9.71 -1.67 -1.76
N ILE A 134 -8.49 -1.41 -1.33
CA ILE A 134 -7.48 -2.45 -1.16
C ILE A 134 -7.94 -3.42 -0.06
N LEU A 135 -7.47 -4.64 -0.11
CA LEU A 135 -7.85 -5.64 0.88
C LEU A 135 -7.43 -5.18 2.29
N LYS A 136 -8.26 -5.50 3.28
CA LYS A 136 -7.99 -5.15 4.68
C LYS A 136 -6.63 -5.66 5.15
N GLU A 137 -6.26 -6.86 4.74
CA GLU A 137 -4.97 -7.47 5.05
C GLU A 137 -3.79 -6.69 4.45
N GLU A 138 -3.98 -6.14 3.23
CA GLU A 138 -2.98 -5.30 2.56
C GLU A 138 -2.82 -3.96 3.27
N ALA A 139 -3.92 -3.32 3.66
CA ALA A 139 -3.90 -2.08 4.43
C ALA A 139 -3.22 -2.27 5.81
N ILE A 140 -3.54 -3.36 6.51
CA ILE A 140 -2.90 -3.72 7.78
C ILE A 140 -1.40 -3.96 7.59
N PHE A 141 -1.00 -4.68 6.55
CA PHE A 141 0.41 -4.88 6.23
C PHE A 141 1.12 -3.55 6.03
N LEU A 142 0.58 -2.66 5.20
CA LEU A 142 1.16 -1.34 4.91
C LEU A 142 1.31 -0.49 6.18
N LEU A 143 0.30 -0.50 7.07
CA LEU A 143 0.37 0.22 8.34
C LEU A 143 1.38 -0.38 9.31
N LYS A 144 1.48 -1.70 9.42
CA LYS A 144 2.50 -2.33 10.26
C LYS A 144 3.90 -2.06 9.72
N PHE A 145 4.05 -2.07 8.41
CA PHE A 145 5.33 -1.93 7.74
C PHE A 145 5.82 -0.47 7.73
N GLY A 146 4.93 0.49 7.42
CA GLY A 146 5.26 1.92 7.30
C GLY A 146 4.83 2.78 8.48
N LYS A 147 4.13 2.20 9.47
CA LYS A 147 3.54 2.90 10.62
C LYS A 147 2.65 4.08 10.18
N GLU A 148 2.41 5.04 11.06
CA GLU A 148 1.55 6.21 10.80
C GLU A 148 2.13 7.19 9.76
N LYS A 149 3.45 7.18 9.59
CA LYS A 149 4.13 8.05 8.63
C LYS A 149 4.20 7.47 7.22
N HIS A 150 3.72 6.22 7.04
CA HIS A 150 3.84 5.46 5.80
C HIS A 150 5.29 5.35 5.28
N ILE A 151 6.25 5.33 6.21
CA ILE A 151 7.68 5.20 5.92
C ILE A 151 8.21 3.93 6.56
N VAL A 152 8.74 3.04 5.74
CA VAL A 152 9.39 1.80 6.17
C VAL A 152 10.81 2.13 6.60
N ASP A 153 11.09 1.92 7.88
CA ASP A 153 12.42 2.13 8.47
C ASP A 153 13.45 1.09 7.97
N LEU A 154 14.71 1.33 8.27
CA LEU A 154 15.77 0.35 8.04
C LEU A 154 15.58 -0.88 8.92
N SER A 155 15.93 -2.04 8.38
CA SER A 155 16.02 -3.28 9.14
C SER A 155 17.47 -3.70 9.33
N GLN A 156 17.77 -4.33 10.46
CA GLN A 156 19.10 -4.85 10.76
C GLN A 156 19.02 -6.35 10.93
N GLY A 157 19.98 -7.05 10.34
CA GLY A 157 20.06 -8.49 10.43
C GLY A 157 21.41 -9.02 9.98
N TYR A 158 21.57 -10.32 10.07
CA TYR A 158 22.77 -11.05 9.61
C TYR A 158 22.37 -12.31 8.86
N ILE A 159 23.30 -12.85 8.11
CA ILE A 159 23.13 -14.10 7.38
C ILE A 159 24.07 -15.12 8.00
N GLU A 160 23.51 -16.26 8.43
CA GLU A 160 24.24 -17.40 8.96
C GLU A 160 23.94 -18.62 8.10
N GLY A 161 24.96 -19.09 7.37
CA GLY A 161 24.74 -20.08 6.30
C GLY A 161 23.77 -19.54 5.24
N ASP A 162 22.66 -20.24 5.05
CA ASP A 162 21.59 -19.85 4.13
C ASP A 162 20.41 -19.14 4.82
N LYS A 163 20.51 -18.95 6.14
CA LYS A 163 19.42 -18.35 6.92
C LYS A 163 19.63 -16.85 7.08
N ILE A 164 18.56 -16.12 6.88
CA ILE A 164 18.47 -14.68 7.13
C ILE A 164 17.84 -14.49 8.52
N ASN A 165 18.55 -13.81 9.41
CA ASN A 165 18.07 -13.50 10.75
C ASN A 165 17.93 -12.00 10.87
N ILE A 166 16.71 -11.48 11.05
CA ILE A 166 16.43 -10.06 11.25
C ILE A 166 16.35 -9.79 12.75
N ILE A 167 17.17 -8.86 13.24
CA ILE A 167 17.28 -8.50 14.66
C ILE A 167 16.31 -7.36 15.00
N SER A 168 16.18 -6.39 14.10
CA SER A 168 15.36 -5.20 14.33
C SER A 168 14.84 -4.61 13.03
N GLY A 169 13.80 -3.77 13.15
CA GLY A 169 13.19 -3.07 12.02
C GLY A 169 11.93 -3.76 11.49
N PRO A 170 11.33 -3.20 10.43
CA PRO A 170 10.06 -3.66 9.88
C PRO A 170 10.06 -5.09 9.33
N LEU A 171 11.23 -5.64 8.97
CA LEU A 171 11.35 -7.00 8.43
C LEU A 171 11.36 -8.10 9.50
N VAL A 172 11.35 -7.77 10.80
CA VAL A 172 11.26 -8.79 11.86
C VAL A 172 9.95 -9.58 11.71
N GLY A 173 10.08 -10.91 11.60
CA GLY A 173 8.95 -11.82 11.36
C GLY A 173 8.47 -11.88 9.90
N TYR A 174 9.13 -11.16 9.00
CA TYR A 174 8.86 -11.17 7.56
C TYR A 174 10.03 -11.73 6.73
N GLU A 175 10.93 -12.49 7.36
CA GLU A 175 12.11 -13.06 6.72
C GLU A 175 11.75 -13.93 5.51
N GLY A 176 10.61 -14.63 5.56
CA GLY A 176 10.09 -15.46 4.46
C GLY A 176 9.71 -14.67 3.19
N MET A 177 9.49 -13.36 3.33
CA MET A 177 9.21 -12.48 2.18
C MET A 177 10.49 -12.09 1.45
N ILE A 178 11.67 -12.23 2.07
CA ILE A 178 12.95 -11.82 1.49
C ILE A 178 13.35 -12.83 0.43
N LYS A 179 13.42 -12.39 -0.82
CA LYS A 179 13.83 -13.23 -1.96
C LYS A 179 15.31 -13.05 -2.31
N LYS A 180 15.87 -11.89 -2.00
CA LYS A 180 17.25 -11.56 -2.33
C LYS A 180 17.77 -10.46 -1.41
N ILE A 181 19.05 -10.54 -1.04
CA ILE A 181 19.77 -9.46 -0.38
C ILE A 181 20.96 -9.02 -1.25
N ASP A 182 21.03 -7.72 -1.51
CA ASP A 182 22.21 -7.09 -2.10
C ASP A 182 23.02 -6.42 -0.99
N ARG A 183 24.06 -7.11 -0.53
CA ARG A 183 24.93 -6.63 0.56
C ARG A 183 25.72 -5.37 0.18
N HIS A 184 26.08 -5.23 -1.09
CA HIS A 184 26.82 -4.06 -1.55
C HIS A 184 25.96 -2.80 -1.55
N LYS A 185 24.68 -2.94 -1.91
CA LYS A 185 23.70 -1.87 -1.91
C LYS A 185 22.97 -1.72 -0.58
N ARG A 186 23.17 -2.67 0.35
CA ARG A 186 22.43 -2.74 1.62
C ARG A 186 20.93 -2.71 1.42
N VAL A 187 20.42 -3.62 0.59
CA VAL A 187 19.02 -3.69 0.18
C VAL A 187 18.52 -5.11 0.24
N ALA A 188 17.34 -5.29 0.81
CA ALA A 188 16.57 -6.51 0.69
C ALA A 188 15.51 -6.33 -0.41
N TYR A 189 15.32 -7.37 -1.22
CA TYR A 189 14.22 -7.49 -2.17
C TYR A 189 13.17 -8.39 -1.53
N ILE A 190 12.01 -7.85 -1.26
CA ILE A 190 10.90 -8.58 -0.68
C ILE A 190 9.77 -8.76 -1.69
N GLU A 191 9.11 -9.90 -1.61
CA GLU A 191 7.92 -10.19 -2.40
C GLU A 191 6.68 -9.81 -1.60
N VAL A 192 5.89 -8.89 -2.13
CA VAL A 192 4.67 -8.40 -1.51
C VAL A 192 3.51 -8.65 -2.46
N LYS A 193 2.44 -9.25 -1.97
CA LYS A 193 1.19 -9.35 -2.71
C LYS A 193 0.35 -8.11 -2.45
N LEU A 194 0.13 -7.31 -3.49
CA LEU A 194 -0.73 -6.13 -3.47
C LEU A 194 -1.56 -6.07 -4.75
N PHE A 195 -2.84 -5.73 -4.63
CA PHE A 195 -3.77 -5.60 -5.77
C PHE A 195 -3.86 -6.88 -6.61
N ASP A 196 -3.89 -8.04 -5.94
CA ASP A 196 -3.84 -9.37 -6.54
C ASP A 196 -2.60 -9.64 -7.43
N GLN A 197 -1.58 -8.79 -7.33
CA GLN A 197 -0.31 -8.94 -8.03
C GLN A 197 0.84 -9.15 -7.06
N ILE A 198 1.78 -10.00 -7.48
CA ILE A 198 3.04 -10.18 -6.77
C ILE A 198 4.00 -9.08 -7.23
N THR A 199 4.42 -8.25 -6.31
CA THR A 199 5.32 -7.12 -6.58
C THR A 199 6.61 -7.27 -5.79
N MET A 200 7.75 -7.10 -6.47
CA MET A 200 9.05 -7.04 -5.82
C MET A 200 9.36 -5.61 -5.39
N VAL A 201 9.52 -5.40 -4.09
CA VAL A 201 9.91 -4.10 -3.53
C VAL A 201 11.29 -4.17 -2.89
N GLN A 202 11.94 -3.02 -2.86
CA GLN A 202 13.28 -2.87 -2.28
C GLN A 202 13.16 -2.10 -0.98
N VAL A 203 13.73 -2.65 0.09
CA VAL A 203 13.79 -2.03 1.42
C VAL A 203 15.21 -2.02 1.96
N GLY A 204 15.50 -1.12 2.89
CA GLY A 204 16.80 -0.98 3.52
C GLY A 204 16.98 -1.85 4.76
#